data_baa861415d697367b49b99d13d411124
#
_entry.id   baa861415d697367b49b99d13d411124
#
_cell.length_a   1.000
_cell.length_b   1.000
_cell.length_c   1.000
_cell.angle_alpha   90.00
_cell.angle_beta   90.00
_cell.angle_gamma   90.00
#
_symmetry.space_group_name_H-M   'P 1'
#
loop_
_entity.id
_entity.type
_entity.pdbx_description
1 polymer ?
#
loop_
_entity_poly.entity_id
_entity_poly.type
_entity_poly.pdbx_seq_one_letter_code
_entity_poly.pdbx_strand_id
1 'polypeptide(L)'
;NNTTPESYTIQKYFAEMVEAGCECVVMEVSSQGLKLDRTAGIPFEIGIFTNLGEDHIGPNEHKDFDEYKYCKSLLFKQSKIGIGNVDDKWFKDIFKDATCEVETFGFSDKADIRATDVKHISRPGYLGVQYHVAGLMDFDVEIDIPGDFSVYNSLTAIAVCRHFGVPVEDIKKALKVARVKGRIEMIKVSDDFTLMIDYAHLSLIHI
;
A
#
# COMPACT_ATOMS: atom_id res chain seq x y z
N ASN A 1 -20.91 -2.70 -4.81
CA ASN A 1 -19.75 -2.59 -5.72
C ASN A 1 -18.59 -3.33 -5.09
N ASN A 2 -17.97 -4.24 -5.82
CA ASN A 2 -16.79 -4.98 -5.36
C ASN A 2 -15.54 -4.11 -5.52
N THR A 3 -14.59 -4.20 -4.59
CA THR A 3 -13.29 -3.50 -4.66
C THR A 3 -12.57 -3.83 -5.98
N THR A 4 -12.50 -5.12 -6.34
CA THR A 4 -12.02 -5.59 -7.64
C THR A 4 -13.24 -5.93 -8.51
N PRO A 5 -13.50 -5.19 -9.59
CA PRO A 5 -14.63 -5.46 -10.49
C PRO A 5 -14.57 -6.84 -11.16
N GLU A 6 -15.63 -7.22 -11.83
CA GLU A 6 -15.65 -8.42 -12.67
C GLU A 6 -14.73 -8.27 -13.88
N SER A 7 -14.19 -9.37 -14.39
CA SER A 7 -13.15 -9.38 -15.45
C SER A 7 -13.53 -8.55 -16.67
N TYR A 8 -14.77 -8.66 -17.16
CA TYR A 8 -15.25 -7.85 -18.29
C TYR A 8 -15.19 -6.35 -17.99
N THR A 9 -15.60 -5.95 -16.77
CA THR A 9 -15.58 -4.54 -16.35
C THR A 9 -14.16 -3.99 -16.26
N ILE A 10 -13.22 -4.80 -15.75
CA ILE A 10 -11.79 -4.44 -15.69
C ILE A 10 -11.26 -4.18 -17.12
N GLN A 11 -11.52 -5.10 -18.05
CA GLN A 11 -11.06 -4.97 -19.44
C GLN A 11 -11.67 -3.75 -20.13
N LYS A 12 -12.96 -3.48 -19.88
CA LYS A 12 -13.63 -2.27 -20.37
C LYS A 12 -12.95 -1.01 -19.85
N TYR A 13 -12.67 -0.93 -18.54
CA TYR A 13 -11.98 0.21 -17.96
C TYR A 13 -10.56 0.38 -18.53
N PHE A 14 -9.83 -0.71 -18.75
CA PHE A 14 -8.51 -0.63 -19.37
C PHE A 14 -8.59 -0.08 -20.80
N ALA A 15 -9.57 -0.49 -21.59
CA ALA A 15 -9.78 0.05 -22.92
C ALA A 15 -10.08 1.56 -22.88
N GLU A 16 -10.99 2.00 -22.00
CA GLU A 16 -11.31 3.41 -21.80
C GLU A 16 -10.09 4.24 -21.34
N MET A 17 -9.25 3.68 -20.44
CA MET A 17 -8.02 4.31 -19.97
C MET A 17 -6.98 4.45 -21.08
N VAL A 18 -6.83 3.44 -21.93
CA VAL A 18 -5.93 3.49 -23.10
C VAL A 18 -6.40 4.56 -24.08
N GLU A 19 -7.69 4.61 -24.39
CA GLU A 19 -8.28 5.65 -25.25
C GLU A 19 -8.10 7.06 -24.68
N ALA A 20 -8.14 7.19 -23.33
CA ALA A 20 -7.87 8.44 -22.63
C ALA A 20 -6.39 8.81 -22.53
N GLY A 21 -5.48 7.95 -23.02
CA GLY A 21 -4.03 8.19 -22.99
C GLY A 21 -3.37 7.91 -21.63
N CYS A 22 -3.98 7.09 -20.78
CA CYS A 22 -3.36 6.69 -19.51
C CYS A 22 -2.17 5.76 -19.78
N GLU A 23 -1.02 6.11 -19.22
CA GLU A 23 0.22 5.32 -19.33
C GLU A 23 0.37 4.30 -18.20
N CYS A 24 -0.30 4.52 -17.07
CA CYS A 24 -0.22 3.70 -15.88
C CYS A 24 -1.57 3.58 -15.18
N VAL A 25 -1.85 2.43 -14.60
CA VAL A 25 -3.04 2.16 -13.81
C VAL A 25 -2.63 1.57 -12.47
N VAL A 26 -3.17 2.11 -11.39
CA VAL A 26 -3.06 1.54 -10.04
C VAL A 26 -4.42 1.01 -9.63
N MET A 27 -4.49 -0.23 -9.20
CA MET A 27 -5.74 -0.85 -8.77
C MET A 27 -5.58 -1.65 -7.47
N GLU A 28 -6.64 -1.67 -6.68
CA GLU A 28 -6.73 -2.59 -5.55
C GLU A 28 -7.17 -3.97 -6.04
N VAL A 29 -6.38 -4.98 -5.68
CA VAL A 29 -6.66 -6.38 -6.00
C VAL A 29 -7.06 -7.11 -4.73
N SER A 30 -8.35 -7.36 -4.56
CA SER A 30 -8.88 -8.07 -3.41
C SER A 30 -8.57 -9.57 -3.49
N SER A 31 -8.44 -10.23 -2.34
CA SER A 31 -8.28 -11.68 -2.26
C SER A 31 -9.46 -12.43 -2.91
N GLN A 32 -10.67 -11.88 -2.80
CA GLN A 32 -11.85 -12.42 -3.50
C GLN A 32 -11.74 -12.26 -5.02
N GLY A 33 -11.20 -11.14 -5.50
CA GLY A 33 -10.93 -10.93 -6.93
C GLY A 33 -9.95 -11.96 -7.48
N LEU A 34 -8.91 -12.30 -6.71
CA LEU A 34 -7.95 -13.35 -7.06
C LEU A 34 -8.58 -14.75 -6.98
N LYS A 35 -9.36 -15.04 -5.91
CA LYS A 35 -10.08 -16.30 -5.73
C LYS A 35 -11.05 -16.61 -6.88
N LEU A 36 -11.69 -15.57 -7.42
CA LEU A 36 -12.69 -15.68 -8.49
C LEU A 36 -12.10 -15.41 -9.88
N ASP A 37 -10.79 -15.44 -10.03
CA ASP A 37 -10.08 -15.24 -11.29
C ASP A 37 -10.43 -13.93 -12.02
N ARG A 38 -10.89 -12.88 -11.30
CA ARG A 38 -11.28 -11.61 -11.90
C ARG A 38 -10.12 -10.89 -12.59
N THR A 39 -8.90 -11.17 -12.16
CA THR A 39 -7.66 -10.61 -12.73
C THR A 39 -6.89 -11.60 -13.59
N ALA A 40 -7.48 -12.77 -13.89
CA ALA A 40 -6.81 -13.78 -14.71
C ALA A 40 -6.39 -13.21 -16.07
N GLY A 41 -5.14 -13.48 -16.46
CA GLY A 41 -4.59 -13.01 -17.72
C GLY A 41 -4.12 -11.54 -17.72
N ILE A 42 -4.20 -10.83 -16.59
CA ILE A 42 -3.63 -9.49 -16.46
C ILE A 42 -2.19 -9.63 -15.95
N PRO A 43 -1.18 -9.28 -16.76
CA PRO A 43 0.21 -9.23 -16.31
C PRO A 43 0.45 -7.91 -15.55
N PHE A 44 0.56 -7.97 -14.23
CA PHE A 44 0.92 -6.80 -13.44
C PHE A 44 2.42 -6.51 -13.57
N GLU A 45 2.78 -5.26 -13.80
CA GLU A 45 4.17 -4.83 -13.75
C GLU A 45 4.70 -4.96 -12.33
N ILE A 46 3.92 -4.47 -11.35
CA ILE A 46 4.24 -4.52 -9.92
C ILE A 46 3.02 -5.05 -9.14
N GLY A 47 3.23 -6.08 -8.33
CA GLY A 47 2.31 -6.52 -7.29
C GLY A 47 2.80 -6.05 -5.92
N ILE A 48 1.89 -5.60 -5.04
CA ILE A 48 2.25 -5.02 -3.75
C ILE A 48 1.56 -5.77 -2.62
N PHE A 49 2.33 -6.09 -1.57
CA PHE A 49 1.83 -6.60 -0.30
C PHE A 49 2.19 -5.64 0.83
N THR A 50 1.20 -5.00 1.41
CA THR A 50 1.38 -4.04 2.50
C THR A 50 1.30 -4.70 3.88
N ASN A 51 0.20 -5.40 4.15
CA ASN A 51 -0.05 -6.12 5.39
C ASN A 51 -1.20 -7.11 5.25
N LEU A 52 -1.38 -7.96 6.27
CA LEU A 52 -2.49 -8.91 6.35
C LEU A 52 -3.04 -8.99 7.77
N GLY A 53 -4.29 -8.55 7.95
CA GLY A 53 -5.09 -8.77 9.15
C GLY A 53 -5.92 -10.04 9.07
N GLU A 54 -6.41 -10.52 10.22
CA GLU A 54 -7.31 -11.68 10.30
C GLU A 54 -8.76 -11.25 10.03
N ASP A 55 -9.00 -10.71 8.83
CA ASP A 55 -10.30 -10.28 8.34
C ASP A 55 -10.78 -11.18 7.19
N HIS A 56 -11.98 -10.93 6.68
CA HIS A 56 -12.52 -11.60 5.49
C HIS A 56 -12.66 -13.12 5.59
N ILE A 57 -12.99 -13.63 6.78
CA ILE A 57 -13.31 -15.03 7.00
C ILE A 57 -14.81 -15.15 7.31
N GLY A 58 -15.56 -15.87 6.47
CA GLY A 58 -16.98 -16.01 6.65
C GLY A 58 -17.68 -16.74 5.50
N PRO A 59 -19.00 -16.97 5.60
CA PRO A 59 -19.76 -17.80 4.65
C PRO A 59 -19.70 -17.33 3.18
N ASN A 60 -19.52 -16.01 2.98
CA ASN A 60 -19.45 -15.39 1.64
C ASN A 60 -18.04 -14.86 1.29
N GLU A 61 -17.05 -15.22 2.08
CA GLU A 61 -15.67 -14.76 1.93
C GLU A 61 -14.72 -15.95 1.81
N HIS A 62 -13.67 -16.01 2.65
CA HIS A 62 -12.76 -17.15 2.69
C HIS A 62 -13.23 -18.15 3.77
N LYS A 63 -13.07 -19.45 3.50
CA LYS A 63 -13.43 -20.50 4.44
C LYS A 63 -12.59 -20.46 5.71
N ASP A 64 -11.31 -20.08 5.58
CA ASP A 64 -10.34 -19.97 6.65
C ASP A 64 -9.23 -18.99 6.27
N PHE A 65 -8.35 -18.72 7.23
CA PHE A 65 -7.26 -17.77 7.06
C PHE A 65 -6.17 -18.29 6.09
N ASP A 66 -5.98 -19.60 5.98
CA ASP A 66 -5.01 -20.16 5.04
C ASP A 66 -5.45 -19.99 3.59
N GLU A 67 -6.74 -20.16 3.30
CA GLU A 67 -7.29 -19.81 1.99
C GLU A 67 -7.14 -18.32 1.69
N TYR A 68 -7.37 -17.45 2.70
CA TYR A 68 -7.21 -16.01 2.53
C TYR A 68 -5.76 -15.63 2.16
N LYS A 69 -4.77 -16.18 2.89
CA LYS A 69 -3.34 -16.00 2.57
C LYS A 69 -3.00 -16.52 1.18
N TYR A 70 -3.45 -17.74 0.87
CA TYR A 70 -3.23 -18.34 -0.45
C TYR A 70 -3.78 -17.47 -1.57
N CYS A 71 -5.01 -17.00 -1.45
CA CYS A 71 -5.62 -16.14 -2.48
C CYS A 71 -4.82 -14.85 -2.66
N LYS A 72 -4.36 -14.19 -1.59
CA LYS A 72 -3.50 -13.01 -1.70
C LYS A 72 -2.16 -13.30 -2.38
N SER A 73 -1.57 -14.46 -2.15
CA SER A 73 -0.30 -14.86 -2.77
C SER A 73 -0.38 -15.01 -4.30
N LEU A 74 -1.58 -15.27 -4.84
CA LEU A 74 -1.78 -15.43 -6.29
C LEU A 74 -1.40 -14.19 -7.10
N LEU A 75 -1.45 -13.00 -6.50
CA LEU A 75 -1.01 -11.76 -7.15
C LEU A 75 0.45 -11.86 -7.61
N PHE A 76 1.31 -12.50 -6.82
CA PHE A 76 2.76 -12.60 -7.08
C PHE A 76 3.13 -13.67 -8.11
N LYS A 77 2.12 -14.42 -8.59
CA LYS A 77 2.23 -15.29 -9.78
C LYS A 77 1.85 -14.58 -11.07
N GLN A 78 1.17 -13.43 -10.96
CA GLN A 78 0.73 -12.60 -12.10
C GLN A 78 1.55 -11.31 -12.24
N SER A 79 2.53 -11.09 -11.35
CA SER A 79 3.36 -9.88 -11.31
C SER A 79 4.76 -10.16 -11.83
N LYS A 80 5.41 -9.15 -12.44
CA LYS A 80 6.84 -9.23 -12.79
C LYS A 80 7.71 -8.93 -11.57
N ILE A 81 7.31 -7.94 -10.77
CA ILE A 81 7.97 -7.53 -9.54
C ILE A 81 6.97 -7.63 -8.40
N GLY A 82 7.38 -8.22 -7.30
CA GLY A 82 6.63 -8.28 -6.05
C GLY A 82 7.27 -7.39 -4.99
N ILE A 83 6.58 -6.33 -4.55
CA ILE A 83 7.04 -5.45 -3.48
C ILE A 83 6.33 -5.83 -2.18
N GLY A 84 7.08 -6.21 -1.14
CA GLY A 84 6.50 -6.74 0.09
C GLY A 84 7.02 -6.12 1.38
N ASN A 85 6.11 -5.92 2.33
CA ASN A 85 6.44 -5.52 3.70
C ASN A 85 7.09 -6.69 4.45
N VAL A 86 8.41 -6.63 4.65
CA VAL A 86 9.16 -7.72 5.31
C VAL A 86 8.89 -7.81 6.81
N ASP A 87 8.32 -6.77 7.41
CA ASP A 87 7.99 -6.72 8.83
C ASP A 87 6.62 -7.36 9.12
N ASP A 88 5.79 -7.57 8.11
CA ASP A 88 4.53 -8.30 8.28
C ASP A 88 4.82 -9.79 8.55
N LYS A 89 4.20 -10.33 9.61
CA LYS A 89 4.41 -11.71 10.04
C LYS A 89 4.10 -12.76 8.97
N TRP A 90 3.24 -12.41 7.99
CA TRP A 90 2.81 -13.29 6.91
C TRP A 90 3.57 -13.10 5.61
N PHE A 91 4.54 -12.19 5.57
CA PHE A 91 5.36 -11.94 4.39
C PHE A 91 5.89 -13.24 3.75
N LYS A 92 6.47 -14.12 4.56
CA LYS A 92 7.03 -15.38 4.08
C LYS A 92 5.98 -16.31 3.46
N ASP A 93 4.78 -16.35 4.04
CA ASP A 93 3.69 -17.19 3.52
C ASP A 93 3.18 -16.64 2.19
N ILE A 94 3.03 -15.32 2.09
CA ILE A 94 2.54 -14.64 0.88
C ILE A 94 3.51 -14.80 -0.29
N PHE A 95 4.81 -14.73 -0.06
CA PHE A 95 5.83 -14.80 -1.11
C PHE A 95 6.42 -16.21 -1.31
N LYS A 96 5.96 -17.22 -0.56
CA LYS A 96 6.50 -18.58 -0.60
C LYS A 96 6.57 -19.18 -2.01
N ASP A 97 5.52 -19.00 -2.79
CA ASP A 97 5.37 -19.55 -4.14
C ASP A 97 5.37 -18.44 -5.22
N ALA A 98 5.92 -17.27 -4.89
CA ALA A 98 6.06 -16.16 -5.83
C ALA A 98 6.98 -16.55 -7.00
N THR A 99 6.60 -16.18 -8.21
CA THR A 99 7.39 -16.40 -9.42
C THR A 99 8.04 -15.12 -9.96
N CYS A 100 7.78 -14.00 -9.29
CA CYS A 100 8.31 -12.68 -9.61
C CYS A 100 9.65 -12.41 -8.91
N GLU A 101 10.35 -11.38 -9.36
CA GLU A 101 11.44 -10.76 -8.60
C GLU A 101 10.87 -10.10 -7.34
N VAL A 102 11.47 -10.32 -6.18
CA VAL A 102 10.96 -9.80 -4.90
C VAL A 102 11.85 -8.70 -4.38
N GLU A 103 11.23 -7.56 -4.09
CA GLU A 103 11.81 -6.42 -3.39
C GLU A 103 11.06 -6.18 -2.08
N THR A 104 11.77 -5.78 -1.03
CA THR A 104 11.21 -5.66 0.32
C THR A 104 11.29 -4.23 0.84
N PHE A 105 10.30 -3.85 1.64
CA PHE A 105 10.33 -2.60 2.40
C PHE A 105 9.94 -2.84 3.86
N GLY A 106 10.32 -1.92 4.75
CA GLY A 106 9.98 -1.98 6.16
C GLY A 106 10.90 -1.18 7.05
N PHE A 107 10.84 -1.43 8.35
CA PHE A 107 11.77 -0.91 9.36
C PHE A 107 12.95 -1.85 9.58
N SER A 108 12.77 -3.13 9.28
CA SER A 108 13.79 -4.17 9.44
C SER A 108 15.08 -3.83 8.68
N ASP A 109 16.21 -4.17 9.28
CA ASP A 109 17.53 -4.10 8.65
C ASP A 109 17.68 -5.04 7.42
N LYS A 110 16.73 -5.97 7.26
CA LYS A 110 16.63 -6.89 6.13
C LYS A 110 15.87 -6.33 4.93
N ALA A 111 15.20 -5.19 5.09
CA ALA A 111 14.45 -4.56 4.01
C ALA A 111 15.40 -3.91 2.99
N ASP A 112 15.10 -4.08 1.70
CA ASP A 112 15.83 -3.46 0.60
C ASP A 112 15.65 -1.94 0.60
N ILE A 113 14.46 -1.47 0.97
CA ILE A 113 14.13 -0.05 1.22
C ILE A 113 13.60 0.05 2.64
N ARG A 114 14.33 0.74 3.50
CA ARG A 114 13.98 0.81 4.93
C ARG A 114 13.84 2.22 5.45
N ALA A 115 12.98 2.39 6.46
CA ALA A 115 12.91 3.62 7.24
C ALA A 115 13.82 3.52 8.46
N THR A 116 14.65 4.54 8.65
CA THR A 116 15.49 4.73 9.84
C THR A 116 15.25 6.13 10.42
N ASP A 117 15.69 6.38 11.65
CA ASP A 117 15.61 7.69 12.32
C ASP A 117 14.21 8.30 12.34
N VAL A 118 13.20 7.47 12.55
CA VAL A 118 11.78 7.89 12.53
C VAL A 118 11.46 8.81 13.69
N LYS A 119 10.87 9.97 13.37
CA LYS A 119 10.45 11.01 14.32
C LYS A 119 9.01 11.40 14.06
N HIS A 120 8.17 11.25 15.08
CA HIS A 120 6.80 11.77 15.03
C HIS A 120 6.82 13.28 15.33
N ILE A 121 6.18 14.06 14.46
CA ILE A 121 6.11 15.51 14.57
C ILE A 121 4.71 15.89 15.03
N SER A 122 4.65 16.64 16.11
CA SER A 122 3.41 17.23 16.61
C SER A 122 3.62 18.72 16.83
N ARG A 123 2.89 19.55 16.11
CA ARG A 123 2.85 21.02 16.20
C ARG A 123 1.40 21.47 16.07
N PRO A 124 1.03 22.67 16.57
CA PRO A 124 -0.33 23.18 16.35
C PRO A 124 -0.75 23.12 14.87
N GLY A 125 -1.83 22.40 14.58
CA GLY A 125 -2.36 22.22 13.23
C GLY A 125 -1.55 21.29 12.28
N TYR A 126 -0.56 20.56 12.80
CA TYR A 126 0.28 19.66 12.03
C TYR A 126 0.65 18.40 12.82
N LEU A 127 0.32 17.25 12.29
CA LEU A 127 0.79 15.94 12.77
C LEU A 127 1.42 15.20 11.60
N GLY A 128 2.66 14.76 11.75
CA GLY A 128 3.36 14.09 10.67
C GLY A 128 4.48 13.18 11.15
N VAL A 129 5.21 12.63 10.21
CA VAL A 129 6.37 11.77 10.45
C VAL A 129 7.53 12.21 9.57
N GLN A 130 8.71 12.27 10.13
CA GLN A 130 9.98 12.36 9.39
C GLN A 130 10.77 11.09 9.58
N TYR A 131 11.46 10.66 8.53
CA TYR A 131 12.36 9.52 8.60
C TYR A 131 13.40 9.59 7.47
N HIS A 132 14.45 8.81 7.62
CA HIS A 132 15.46 8.61 6.59
C HIS A 132 15.17 7.31 5.83
N VAL A 133 15.14 7.38 4.52
CA VAL A 133 15.07 6.21 3.62
C VAL A 133 16.49 5.70 3.41
N ALA A 134 16.74 4.44 3.69
CA ALA A 134 18.04 3.80 3.52
C ALA A 134 17.93 2.50 2.70
N GLY A 135 19.01 2.05 2.12
CA GLY A 135 19.11 0.82 1.31
C GLY A 135 19.22 1.14 -0.17
N LEU A 136 18.28 0.67 -0.99
CA LEU A 136 18.28 0.94 -2.45
C LEU A 136 18.08 2.41 -2.79
N MET A 137 17.64 3.22 -1.85
CA MET A 137 17.54 4.68 -1.95
C MET A 137 18.08 5.31 -0.67
N ASP A 138 18.50 6.60 -0.74
CA ASP A 138 19.13 7.31 0.38
C ASP A 138 18.68 8.79 0.37
N PHE A 139 17.68 9.14 1.21
CA PHE A 139 17.18 10.52 1.36
C PHE A 139 16.22 10.67 2.54
N ASP A 140 16.02 11.89 2.99
CA ASP A 140 15.09 12.22 4.06
C ASP A 140 13.68 12.49 3.52
N VAL A 141 12.67 12.03 4.24
CA VAL A 141 11.25 12.17 3.93
C VAL A 141 10.51 12.84 5.09
N GLU A 142 9.57 13.72 4.74
CA GLU A 142 8.56 14.26 5.65
C GLU A 142 7.17 14.00 5.06
N ILE A 143 6.27 13.44 5.89
CA ILE A 143 4.89 13.13 5.51
C ILE A 143 3.97 13.83 6.50
N ASP A 144 2.91 14.45 6.00
CA ASP A 144 1.88 15.11 6.80
C ASP A 144 0.70 14.15 7.10
N ILE A 145 1.03 12.94 7.50
CA ILE A 145 0.12 11.90 7.98
C ILE A 145 0.84 11.22 9.15
N PRO A 146 0.30 11.24 10.38
CA PRO A 146 0.96 10.64 11.53
C PRO A 146 0.89 9.12 11.52
N GLY A 147 1.72 8.50 12.37
CA GLY A 147 1.70 7.07 12.65
C GLY A 147 2.62 6.23 11.76
N ASP A 148 3.05 5.08 12.27
CA ASP A 148 3.98 4.19 11.59
C ASP A 148 3.41 3.59 10.29
N PHE A 149 2.08 3.42 10.22
CA PHE A 149 1.43 2.96 9.00
C PHE A 149 1.66 3.92 7.81
N SER A 150 1.79 5.24 8.06
CA SER A 150 2.09 6.21 7.02
C SER A 150 3.52 6.04 6.48
N VAL A 151 4.45 5.61 7.35
CA VAL A 151 5.82 5.26 6.93
C VAL A 151 5.78 4.05 6.00
N TYR A 152 5.11 2.95 6.38
CA TYR A 152 4.96 1.79 5.51
C TYR A 152 4.31 2.13 4.17
N ASN A 153 3.22 2.91 4.19
CA ASN A 153 2.52 3.30 2.96
C ASN A 153 3.40 4.17 2.06
N SER A 154 4.18 5.09 2.63
CA SER A 154 5.10 5.92 1.84
C SER A 154 6.31 5.14 1.32
N LEU A 155 6.87 4.20 2.09
CA LEU A 155 7.91 3.30 1.61
C LEU A 155 7.42 2.47 0.40
N THR A 156 6.17 2.02 0.45
CA THR A 156 5.52 1.35 -0.68
C THR A 156 5.49 2.24 -1.92
N ALA A 157 5.05 3.49 -1.78
CA ALA A 157 5.01 4.45 -2.88
C ALA A 157 6.42 4.76 -3.42
N ILE A 158 7.41 4.93 -2.52
CA ILE A 158 8.82 5.17 -2.88
C ILE A 158 9.36 3.99 -3.69
N ALA A 159 9.12 2.75 -3.25
CA ALA A 159 9.56 1.54 -3.95
C ALA A 159 8.99 1.49 -5.37
N VAL A 160 7.69 1.75 -5.54
CA VAL A 160 7.05 1.81 -6.87
C VAL A 160 7.66 2.93 -7.72
N CYS A 161 7.77 4.15 -7.19
CA CYS A 161 8.32 5.31 -7.91
C CYS A 161 9.76 5.07 -8.38
N ARG A 162 10.57 4.33 -7.60
CA ARG A 162 11.93 3.94 -7.98
C ARG A 162 11.94 3.13 -9.28
N HIS A 163 11.04 2.16 -9.42
CA HIS A 163 10.95 1.33 -10.62
C HIS A 163 10.55 2.13 -11.87
N PHE A 164 9.81 3.22 -11.70
CA PHE A 164 9.45 4.13 -12.79
C PHE A 164 10.45 5.27 -13.00
N GLY A 165 11.57 5.29 -12.27
CA GLY A 165 12.61 6.31 -12.40
C GLY A 165 12.16 7.71 -12.00
N VAL A 166 11.17 7.84 -11.12
CA VAL A 166 10.69 9.14 -10.63
C VAL A 166 11.79 9.83 -9.82
N PRO A 167 12.13 11.09 -10.12
CA PRO A 167 13.15 11.83 -9.37
C PRO A 167 12.83 11.93 -7.87
N VAL A 168 13.83 11.76 -7.02
CA VAL A 168 13.70 11.81 -5.55
C VAL A 168 13.00 13.10 -5.09
N GLU A 169 13.35 14.24 -5.67
CA GLU A 169 12.74 15.52 -5.29
C GLU A 169 11.24 15.59 -5.60
N ASP A 170 10.79 14.91 -6.64
CA ASP A 170 9.36 14.85 -6.97
C ASP A 170 8.62 13.86 -6.04
N ILE A 171 9.26 12.75 -5.66
CA ILE A 171 8.76 11.84 -4.62
C ILE A 171 8.57 12.61 -3.31
N LYS A 172 9.58 13.34 -2.84
CA LYS A 172 9.54 14.15 -1.61
C LYS A 172 8.42 15.19 -1.64
N LYS A 173 8.28 15.92 -2.75
CA LYS A 173 7.22 16.91 -2.93
C LYS A 173 5.83 16.27 -2.87
N ALA A 174 5.64 15.15 -3.57
CA ALA A 174 4.36 14.43 -3.59
C ALA A 174 3.99 13.91 -2.20
N LEU A 175 4.91 13.27 -1.49
CA LEU A 175 4.69 12.73 -0.15
C LEU A 175 4.35 13.81 0.87
N LYS A 176 4.98 14.98 0.77
CA LYS A 176 4.72 16.11 1.67
C LYS A 176 3.29 16.66 1.57
N VAL A 177 2.66 16.54 0.40
CA VAL A 177 1.31 17.04 0.16
C VAL A 177 0.26 15.94 0.02
N ALA A 178 0.69 14.67 0.12
CA ALA A 178 -0.21 13.54 0.01
C ALA A 178 -1.30 13.59 1.10
N ARG A 179 -2.53 13.40 0.69
CA ARG A 179 -3.70 13.34 1.58
C ARG A 179 -4.60 12.22 1.10
N VAL A 180 -5.19 11.51 2.04
CA VAL A 180 -6.22 10.53 1.74
C VAL A 180 -7.52 11.01 2.39
N LYS A 181 -8.50 11.36 1.57
CA LYS A 181 -9.79 11.88 2.05
C LYS A 181 -10.45 10.89 3.00
N GLY A 182 -10.86 11.38 4.16
CA GLY A 182 -11.48 10.56 5.22
C GLY A 182 -10.51 9.62 5.95
N ARG A 183 -9.20 9.75 5.77
CA ARG A 183 -8.18 8.99 6.50
C ARG A 183 -7.24 9.96 7.20
N ILE A 184 -7.36 10.06 8.53
CA ILE A 184 -6.58 11.00 9.37
C ILE A 184 -6.56 12.42 8.76
N GLU A 185 -7.69 12.85 8.25
CA GLU A 185 -7.83 14.17 7.62
C GLU A 185 -7.92 15.24 8.70
N MET A 186 -6.89 16.08 8.77
CA MET A 186 -6.80 17.16 9.77
C MET A 186 -7.68 18.34 9.34
N ILE A 187 -8.57 18.78 10.22
CA ILE A 187 -9.39 19.97 10.02
C ILE A 187 -8.91 21.05 10.96
N LYS A 188 -8.40 22.13 10.41
CA LYS A 188 -7.98 23.29 11.19
C LYS A 188 -9.18 24.16 11.54
N VAL A 189 -9.67 24.05 12.79
CA VAL A 189 -10.77 24.86 13.34
C VAL A 189 -10.35 25.77 14.49
N SER A 190 -9.25 25.45 15.18
CA SER A 190 -8.71 26.20 16.32
C SER A 190 -7.21 25.95 16.44
N ASP A 191 -6.52 26.84 17.14
CA ASP A 191 -5.13 26.62 17.55
C ASP A 191 -5.05 25.90 18.93
N ASP A 192 -6.15 25.79 19.66
CA ASP A 192 -6.22 25.15 20.99
C ASP A 192 -6.44 23.63 20.92
N PHE A 193 -7.00 23.13 19.81
CA PHE A 193 -7.24 21.71 19.63
C PHE A 193 -7.14 21.31 18.15
N THR A 194 -6.89 20.04 17.95
CA THR A 194 -6.86 19.41 16.62
C THR A 194 -8.13 18.59 16.42
N LEU A 195 -8.83 18.83 15.31
CA LEU A 195 -9.94 18.00 14.83
C LEU A 195 -9.45 17.13 13.70
N MET A 196 -9.79 15.83 13.75
CA MET A 196 -9.37 14.84 12.76
C MET A 196 -10.58 14.01 12.33
N ILE A 197 -10.69 13.77 11.01
CA ILE A 197 -11.64 12.81 10.44
C ILE A 197 -10.90 11.55 10.07
N ASP A 198 -11.37 10.41 10.56
CA ASP A 198 -10.87 9.10 10.17
C ASP A 198 -12.03 8.13 9.90
N TYR A 199 -11.87 7.33 8.86
CA TYR A 199 -12.78 6.23 8.55
C TYR A 199 -12.28 4.95 9.22
N ALA A 200 -12.20 5.01 10.56
CA ALA A 200 -11.87 3.85 11.37
C ALA A 200 -13.13 2.99 11.57
N HIS A 201 -13.08 1.77 11.10
CA HIS A 201 -14.09 0.75 11.35
C HIS A 201 -13.38 -0.56 11.71
N LEU A 202 -14.05 -1.49 12.36
CA LEU A 202 -13.51 -2.72 12.88
C LEU A 202 -12.81 -2.58 14.25
N SER A 203 -12.24 -3.68 14.72
CA SER A 203 -11.62 -3.80 16.06
C SER A 203 -10.41 -2.89 16.31
N LEU A 204 -9.88 -2.27 15.25
CA LEU A 204 -8.77 -1.33 15.34
C LEU A 204 -9.15 0.05 15.92
N ILE A 205 -10.43 0.31 16.17
CA ILE A 205 -10.91 1.54 16.82
C ILE A 205 -10.58 1.57 18.33
N HIS A 206 -10.43 0.41 18.93
CA HIS A 206 -10.14 0.30 20.36
C HIS A 206 -8.63 0.38 20.60
N ILE A 207 -8.15 1.58 20.72
CA ILE A 207 -6.81 1.88 21.21
C ILE A 207 -6.86 2.14 22.69
#